data_df47bd227343e6ddfa52fe9876234c0c
#
_entry.id   df47bd227343e6ddfa52fe9876234c0c
#
_cell.length_a   1.000
_cell.length_b   1.000
_cell.length_c   1.000
_cell.angle_alpha   90.00
_cell.angle_beta   90.00
_cell.angle_gamma   90.00
#
_symmetry.space_group_name_H-M   'P 1'
#
loop_
_entity.id
_entity.type
_entity.pdbx_description
1 polymer ?
#
loop_
_entity_poly.entity_id
_entity_poly.type
_entity_poly.pdbx_seq_one_letter_code
_entity_poly.pdbx_strand_id
1 'polypeptide(L)'
;MQYLEDNKLTVLLNTEESIFLWIGSENLNEKQLILIGLLVVAFIAFLVVVNLLDNKSLNGIKAKKVGNGQHGTARWATKSEIKRTFISLPFEPDKWRKGENIPHSSNGDVIQGTVVGCRGSGKKTVALVDTGDVHTLMIGAAGVGKTAYFLYPNIELACASGMSFISTDTKGDVARNYGTIAKKYYGYNVSVLDLRNPTRSDENNILHLVNKYMDIYLSDKNDLSAKAKAEKYAKITAKTIINIGGGDSSNYGQNAFFYDAAEGLLASVILLLAEFGDKNERHIVSVFKLIQDLLAKYQPDPKAKPKMYFTKLMDKLPSEHKAKWLAGAALNASDQSMLSVMSTALSRLNSFLDFELEQMLCFGTAIDAEKFCNEKSAIFIVLPEEDTSKYFMVSLLIQQLYREILVIADENGGKLKNRVMFYCDEFGTFPKIEGAESMFSAGRSRKISIVAIIQSFAQLEQNYGKQGMEIITDNTQLTVFGGFAPNSQSAEVLSKALGEQTVLSGSVSQGRDKSQSLQMIGRPLMTVDELKSMPKGQFIVMKTGTHPMISKLKLFFKWGIKFEEEYKLPDKTARAVSYKERDELIRDVEVKYPQKKKEITIEYEELTAKKKTTVKT
;
A
#
# COMPACT_ATOMS: atom_id res chain seq x y z
N MET A 1 54.80 -11.13 -20.64
CA MET A 1 54.74 -11.34 -19.17
C MET A 1 55.24 -12.73 -18.76
N GLN A 2 55.00 -13.78 -19.56
CA GLN A 2 55.53 -15.13 -19.30
C GLN A 2 57.06 -15.26 -19.38
N TYR A 3 57.71 -14.43 -20.20
CA TYR A 3 59.20 -14.47 -20.39
C TYR A 3 60.03 -13.88 -19.22
N LEU A 4 59.41 -13.16 -18.31
CA LEU A 4 60.10 -12.57 -17.11
C LEU A 4 59.93 -13.44 -15.87
N GLU A 5 58.92 -14.30 -15.78
CA GLU A 5 58.75 -15.24 -14.67
C GLU A 5 59.68 -16.45 -14.80
N ASP A 6 59.88 -16.96 -16.04
CA ASP A 6 60.79 -18.11 -16.28
C ASP A 6 62.28 -17.79 -15.97
N ASN A 7 62.72 -16.53 -16.22
CA ASN A 7 64.09 -16.12 -15.87
C ASN A 7 64.36 -15.93 -14.37
N LYS A 8 63.34 -15.55 -13.60
CA LYS A 8 63.50 -15.44 -12.12
C LYS A 8 63.51 -16.81 -11.45
N LEU A 9 62.70 -17.77 -11.96
CA LEU A 9 62.70 -19.14 -11.44
C LEU A 9 64.02 -19.88 -11.78
N THR A 10 64.59 -19.65 -12.97
CA THR A 10 65.85 -20.30 -13.41
C THR A 10 67.03 -19.78 -12.61
N VAL A 11 67.07 -18.49 -12.24
CA VAL A 11 68.13 -17.93 -11.37
C VAL A 11 68.00 -18.42 -9.92
N LEU A 12 66.81 -18.64 -9.42
CA LEU A 12 66.58 -19.20 -8.09
C LEU A 12 66.90 -20.69 -8.01
N LEU A 13 66.60 -21.47 -9.06
CA LEU A 13 66.93 -22.88 -9.12
C LEU A 13 68.44 -23.11 -9.24
N ASN A 14 69.19 -22.29 -10.02
CA ASN A 14 70.67 -22.38 -10.08
C ASN A 14 71.36 -21.96 -8.80
N THR A 15 70.76 -21.10 -7.95
CA THR A 15 71.28 -20.75 -6.63
C THR A 15 71.00 -21.83 -5.58
N GLU A 16 69.86 -22.52 -5.68
CA GLU A 16 69.58 -23.66 -4.78
C GLU A 16 70.52 -24.84 -5.02
N GLU A 17 70.80 -25.24 -6.29
CA GLU A 17 71.75 -26.31 -6.59
C GLU A 17 73.18 -25.96 -6.12
N SER A 18 73.63 -24.70 -6.22
CA SER A 18 74.95 -24.32 -5.75
C SER A 18 75.05 -24.25 -4.19
N ILE A 19 73.96 -23.93 -3.53
CA ILE A 19 73.88 -23.96 -2.07
C ILE A 19 73.80 -25.40 -1.55
N PHE A 20 73.07 -26.28 -2.20
CA PHE A 20 73.00 -27.72 -1.86
C PHE A 20 74.35 -28.43 -2.10
N LEU A 21 75.09 -28.12 -3.20
CA LEU A 21 76.41 -28.64 -3.46
C LEU A 21 77.47 -28.17 -2.45
N TRP A 22 77.33 -26.95 -1.91
CA TRP A 22 78.27 -26.42 -0.89
C TRP A 22 77.97 -27.01 0.51
N ILE A 23 76.71 -27.30 0.84
CA ILE A 23 76.32 -27.94 2.11
C ILE A 23 76.69 -29.42 2.17
N GLY A 24 76.83 -30.11 1.01
CA GLY A 24 77.16 -31.53 0.96
C GLY A 24 78.64 -31.87 1.08
N SER A 25 79.56 -30.89 1.17
CA SER A 25 81.00 -31.14 1.15
C SER A 25 81.71 -31.01 2.53
N GLU A 26 81.06 -30.58 3.58
CA GLU A 26 81.62 -30.52 4.93
C GLU A 26 80.68 -31.15 5.98
N ASN A 27 81.23 -31.90 6.95
CA ASN A 27 80.51 -32.41 8.12
C ASN A 27 80.11 -31.24 9.03
N LEU A 28 78.96 -30.63 8.72
CA LEU A 28 78.43 -29.53 9.50
C LEU A 28 77.99 -30.00 10.88
N ASN A 29 78.52 -29.35 11.88
CA ASN A 29 78.21 -29.58 13.31
C ASN A 29 76.72 -29.16 13.54
N GLU A 30 76.01 -29.85 14.43
CA GLU A 30 74.58 -29.63 14.76
C GLU A 30 74.23 -28.13 14.95
N LYS A 31 75.17 -27.39 15.55
CA LYS A 31 75.04 -25.92 15.76
C LYS A 31 75.07 -25.10 14.46
N GLN A 32 75.82 -25.57 13.45
CA GLN A 32 75.90 -24.91 12.13
C GLN A 32 74.65 -25.17 11.30
N LEU A 33 74.07 -26.39 11.41
CA LEU A 33 72.78 -26.71 10.79
C LEU A 33 71.62 -25.87 11.39
N ILE A 34 71.61 -25.67 12.69
CA ILE A 34 70.65 -24.79 13.37
C ILE A 34 70.82 -23.35 12.91
N LEU A 35 72.07 -22.87 12.75
CA LEU A 35 72.33 -21.51 12.30
C LEU A 35 71.89 -21.26 10.85
N ILE A 36 72.13 -22.24 9.98
CA ILE A 36 71.68 -22.20 8.58
C ILE A 36 70.13 -22.21 8.54
N GLY A 37 69.48 -23.04 9.35
CA GLY A 37 68.02 -23.07 9.47
C GLY A 37 67.46 -21.73 9.91
N LEU A 38 68.07 -21.09 10.89
CA LEU A 38 67.67 -19.76 11.37
C LEU A 38 67.89 -18.67 10.32
N LEU A 39 68.99 -18.75 9.50
CA LEU A 39 69.24 -17.82 8.40
C LEU A 39 68.21 -17.98 7.27
N VAL A 40 67.83 -19.20 6.95
CA VAL A 40 66.79 -19.48 5.94
C VAL A 40 65.43 -18.97 6.41
N VAL A 41 65.08 -19.19 7.68
CA VAL A 41 63.85 -18.65 8.27
C VAL A 41 63.85 -17.11 8.31
N ALA A 42 64.98 -16.50 8.68
CA ALA A 42 65.15 -15.05 8.68
C ALA A 42 65.06 -14.47 7.24
N PHE A 43 65.64 -15.18 6.23
CA PHE A 43 65.53 -14.78 4.82
C PHE A 43 64.13 -14.90 4.28
N ILE A 44 63.38 -15.96 4.62
CA ILE A 44 61.98 -16.13 4.25
C ILE A 44 61.14 -15.04 4.94
N ALA A 45 61.37 -14.77 6.23
CA ALA A 45 60.71 -13.69 6.95
C ALA A 45 61.02 -12.32 6.32
N PHE A 46 62.25 -12.11 5.89
CA PHE A 46 62.64 -10.88 5.18
C PHE A 46 61.94 -10.74 3.83
N LEU A 47 61.86 -11.82 3.04
CA LEU A 47 61.12 -11.82 1.77
C LEU A 47 59.63 -11.56 1.97
N VAL A 48 59.04 -12.14 3.01
CA VAL A 48 57.64 -11.87 3.38
C VAL A 48 57.46 -10.42 3.79
N VAL A 49 58.37 -9.86 4.59
CA VAL A 49 58.33 -8.45 5.01
C VAL A 49 58.52 -7.52 3.81
N VAL A 50 59.45 -7.81 2.90
CA VAL A 50 59.68 -7.04 1.67
C VAL A 50 58.42 -7.10 0.77
N ASN A 51 57.79 -8.26 0.65
CA ASN A 51 56.55 -8.42 -0.13
C ASN A 51 55.34 -7.72 0.53
N LEU A 52 55.30 -7.69 1.87
CA LEU A 52 54.31 -6.94 2.65
C LEU A 52 54.56 -5.42 2.63
N LEU A 53 55.82 -4.99 2.48
CA LEU A 53 56.20 -3.60 2.38
C LEU A 53 56.14 -3.04 0.95
N ASP A 54 55.95 -3.87 -0.08
CA ASP A 54 55.77 -3.42 -1.47
C ASP A 54 54.38 -2.85 -1.69
N ASN A 55 54.10 -1.78 -0.97
CA ASN A 55 52.86 -0.99 -1.07
C ASN A 55 52.69 -0.27 -2.42
N LYS A 56 53.57 -0.51 -3.40
CA LYS A 56 53.58 0.15 -4.71
C LYS A 56 52.89 -0.67 -5.79
N SER A 57 52.14 -1.75 -5.44
CA SER A 57 51.28 -2.48 -6.36
C SER A 57 49.85 -1.94 -6.35
N LEU A 58 49.15 -2.01 -7.50
CA LEU A 58 47.71 -1.68 -7.58
C LEU A 58 46.86 -2.47 -6.57
N ASN A 59 47.27 -3.69 -6.24
CA ASN A 59 46.62 -4.56 -5.26
C ASN A 59 46.73 -4.03 -3.80
N GLY A 60 47.66 -3.15 -3.52
CA GLY A 60 47.82 -2.49 -2.18
C GLY A 60 46.87 -1.29 -2.00
N ILE A 61 46.32 -0.74 -3.06
CA ILE A 61 45.40 0.40 -3.00
C ILE A 61 44.00 -0.12 -2.72
N LYS A 62 43.60 -0.13 -1.46
CA LYS A 62 42.23 -0.42 -1.04
C LYS A 62 41.46 0.88 -0.90
N ALA A 63 40.20 0.90 -1.37
CA ALA A 63 39.30 2.01 -1.11
C ALA A 63 39.15 2.19 0.41
N LYS A 64 39.85 3.15 0.98
CA LYS A 64 39.83 3.45 2.40
C LYS A 64 39.12 4.79 2.60
N LYS A 65 38.17 4.83 3.52
CA LYS A 65 37.54 6.09 3.93
C LYS A 65 38.60 7.01 4.52
N VAL A 66 38.70 8.21 3.99
CA VAL A 66 39.72 9.21 4.41
C VAL A 66 39.12 10.61 4.42
N GLY A 67 39.83 11.52 5.10
CA GLY A 67 39.44 12.94 5.20
C GLY A 67 38.19 13.18 6.05
N ASN A 68 37.75 14.44 6.07
CA ASN A 68 36.64 14.93 6.88
C ASN A 68 35.34 15.05 6.09
N GLY A 69 35.19 14.28 5.00
CA GLY A 69 33.99 14.28 4.19
C GLY A 69 33.94 15.34 3.08
N GLN A 70 35.07 15.75 2.53
CA GLN A 70 35.18 16.79 1.48
C GLN A 70 34.37 16.47 0.24
N HIS A 71 34.21 15.19 -0.11
CA HIS A 71 33.44 14.69 -1.25
C HIS A 71 32.19 13.92 -0.83
N GLY A 72 31.85 13.90 0.46
CA GLY A 72 30.67 13.23 0.98
C GLY A 72 30.88 12.59 2.34
N THR A 73 29.83 12.61 3.17
CA THR A 73 29.85 12.12 4.57
C THR A 73 29.02 10.86 4.78
N ALA A 74 28.46 10.28 3.70
CA ALA A 74 27.62 9.09 3.80
C ALA A 74 28.38 7.93 4.47
N ARG A 75 27.67 7.22 5.33
CA ARG A 75 28.20 6.05 6.05
C ARG A 75 27.08 5.13 6.50
N TRP A 76 27.43 3.91 6.79
CA TRP A 76 26.52 2.97 7.42
C TRP A 76 26.33 3.30 8.91
N ALA A 77 25.13 3.00 9.42
CA ALA A 77 24.82 3.11 10.83
C ALA A 77 25.73 2.18 11.67
N THR A 78 26.21 2.68 12.79
CA THR A 78 26.97 1.90 13.78
C THR A 78 26.04 0.96 14.56
N LYS A 79 26.59 -0.07 15.18
CA LYS A 79 25.83 -0.99 16.05
C LYS A 79 25.10 -0.27 17.19
N SER A 80 25.68 0.80 17.72
CA SER A 80 25.08 1.61 18.78
C SER A 80 23.88 2.40 18.25
N GLU A 81 24.00 3.03 17.09
CA GLU A 81 22.90 3.76 16.43
C GLU A 81 21.74 2.82 16.10
N ILE A 82 22.03 1.63 15.55
CA ILE A 82 20.99 0.62 15.26
C ILE A 82 20.25 0.21 16.54
N LYS A 83 20.97 -0.03 17.65
CA LYS A 83 20.36 -0.39 18.95
C LYS A 83 19.50 0.73 19.54
N ARG A 84 19.85 1.99 19.28
CA ARG A 84 19.11 3.15 19.75
C ARG A 84 17.86 3.41 18.88
N THR A 85 17.95 3.10 17.59
CA THR A 85 16.87 3.36 16.63
C THR A 85 15.80 2.26 16.62
N PHE A 86 16.20 1.00 16.75
CA PHE A 86 15.32 -0.17 16.62
C PHE A 86 15.32 -1.00 17.90
N ILE A 87 14.12 -1.39 18.33
CA ILE A 87 13.97 -2.28 19.47
C ILE A 87 14.40 -3.70 19.06
N SER A 88 15.18 -4.35 19.93
CA SER A 88 15.57 -5.75 19.77
C SER A 88 14.59 -6.65 20.51
N LEU A 89 13.80 -7.43 19.75
CA LEU A 89 12.74 -8.28 20.27
C LEU A 89 13.06 -9.76 20.00
N PRO A 90 13.11 -10.64 21.00
CA PRO A 90 13.13 -12.08 20.79
C PRO A 90 11.91 -12.49 19.96
N PHE A 91 12.12 -13.19 18.84
CA PHE A 91 11.06 -13.57 17.93
C PHE A 91 10.70 -15.04 18.16
N GLU A 92 9.60 -15.29 18.86
CA GLU A 92 9.22 -16.61 19.39
C GLU A 92 7.77 -17.00 19.03
N PRO A 93 7.44 -17.25 17.74
CA PRO A 93 6.07 -17.53 17.30
C PRO A 93 5.40 -18.68 18.07
N ASP A 94 6.15 -19.78 18.33
CA ASP A 94 5.62 -20.95 19.06
C ASP A 94 5.14 -20.61 20.49
N LYS A 95 5.75 -19.61 21.15
CA LYS A 95 5.34 -19.12 22.47
C LYS A 95 4.19 -18.12 22.37
N TRP A 96 4.31 -17.18 21.43
CA TRP A 96 3.29 -16.15 21.20
C TRP A 96 1.91 -16.75 20.92
N ARG A 97 1.88 -17.83 20.10
CA ARG A 97 0.66 -18.57 19.78
C ARG A 97 0.05 -19.33 20.98
N LYS A 98 0.81 -19.51 22.06
CA LYS A 98 0.34 -20.03 23.34
C LYS A 98 -0.03 -18.94 24.34
N GLY A 99 0.09 -17.67 23.96
CA GLY A 99 -0.09 -16.54 24.87
C GLY A 99 1.10 -16.28 25.81
N GLU A 100 2.25 -16.96 25.55
CA GLU A 100 3.47 -16.82 26.34
C GLU A 100 4.40 -15.78 25.70
N ASN A 101 5.16 -15.04 26.51
CA ASN A 101 6.17 -14.06 26.05
C ASN A 101 5.68 -13.07 25.00
N ILE A 102 4.44 -12.60 25.13
CA ILE A 102 3.90 -11.57 24.24
C ILE A 102 4.88 -10.40 24.15
N PRO A 103 5.07 -9.77 22.96
CA PRO A 103 6.02 -8.69 22.79
C PRO A 103 5.75 -7.49 23.70
N HIS A 104 6.49 -7.34 24.79
CA HIS A 104 6.40 -6.21 25.70
C HIS A 104 7.73 -5.45 25.79
N SER A 105 7.64 -4.16 25.94
CA SER A 105 8.78 -3.30 26.29
C SER A 105 9.17 -3.48 27.76
N SER A 106 10.31 -2.91 28.15
CA SER A 106 10.72 -2.89 29.56
C SER A 106 9.73 -2.18 30.49
N ASN A 107 8.87 -1.33 29.94
CA ASN A 107 7.86 -0.58 30.67
C ASN A 107 6.50 -1.31 30.74
N GLY A 108 6.41 -2.53 30.17
CA GLY A 108 5.17 -3.33 30.16
C GLY A 108 4.25 -3.03 28.95
N ASP A 109 4.55 -2.05 28.11
CA ASP A 109 3.76 -1.74 26.93
C ASP A 109 3.97 -2.78 25.83
N VAL A 110 2.90 -3.14 25.12
CA VAL A 110 2.99 -4.04 23.97
C VAL A 110 3.81 -3.39 22.84
N ILE A 111 4.80 -4.09 22.33
CA ILE A 111 5.65 -3.61 21.22
C ILE A 111 4.87 -3.75 19.92
N GLN A 112 4.44 -2.61 19.37
CA GLN A 112 3.76 -2.49 18.07
C GLN A 112 4.68 -1.80 17.07
N GLY A 113 4.81 -2.34 15.85
CA GLY A 113 5.68 -1.73 14.85
C GLY A 113 6.00 -2.63 13.67
N THR A 114 7.07 -2.28 12.94
CA THR A 114 7.48 -2.96 11.70
C THR A 114 8.83 -3.67 11.89
N VAL A 115 8.89 -4.94 11.56
CA VAL A 115 10.13 -5.73 11.52
C VAL A 115 10.96 -5.31 10.31
N VAL A 116 12.17 -4.80 10.57
CA VAL A 116 13.08 -4.31 9.53
C VAL A 116 14.36 -5.14 9.39
N GLY A 117 14.56 -6.10 10.28
CA GLY A 117 15.74 -6.94 10.26
C GLY A 117 15.79 -7.98 11.37
N CYS A 118 16.83 -8.80 11.36
CA CYS A 118 17.04 -9.78 12.44
C CYS A 118 18.52 -10.02 12.73
N ARG A 119 18.76 -10.57 13.92
CA ARG A 119 20.05 -11.08 14.41
C ARG A 119 19.88 -12.46 14.99
N GLY A 120 20.98 -13.17 15.16
CA GLY A 120 20.98 -14.51 15.73
C GLY A 120 20.46 -15.60 14.78
N SER A 121 20.23 -16.81 15.29
CA SER A 121 19.74 -17.97 14.53
C SER A 121 18.92 -18.93 15.39
N GLY A 122 18.00 -19.65 14.77
CA GLY A 122 17.11 -20.61 15.44
C GLY A 122 16.32 -19.96 16.59
N LYS A 123 16.27 -20.61 17.73
CA LYS A 123 15.59 -20.13 18.96
C LYS A 123 16.17 -18.82 19.54
N LYS A 124 17.36 -18.37 19.06
CA LYS A 124 17.98 -17.11 19.46
C LYS A 124 17.78 -16.00 18.41
N THR A 125 16.76 -16.11 17.58
CA THR A 125 16.42 -15.08 16.61
C THR A 125 15.83 -13.87 17.32
N VAL A 126 16.43 -12.69 17.05
CA VAL A 126 16.01 -11.40 17.59
C VAL A 126 15.61 -10.52 16.41
N ALA A 127 14.39 -10.07 16.41
CA ALA A 127 13.90 -9.09 15.44
C ALA A 127 14.39 -7.68 15.78
N LEU A 128 14.67 -6.88 14.76
CA LEU A 128 14.83 -5.43 14.87
C LEU A 128 13.49 -4.81 14.46
N VAL A 129 12.84 -4.12 15.39
CA VAL A 129 11.50 -3.57 15.20
C VAL A 129 11.55 -2.04 15.25
N ASP A 130 10.99 -1.40 14.25
CA ASP A 130 10.70 0.02 14.28
C ASP A 130 9.35 0.25 14.95
N THR A 131 9.32 0.92 16.08
CA THR A 131 8.11 1.23 16.84
C THR A 131 7.60 2.66 16.62
N GLY A 132 8.23 3.42 15.75
CA GLY A 132 7.81 4.77 15.40
C GLY A 132 6.45 4.80 14.69
N ASP A 133 5.73 5.94 14.79
CA ASP A 133 4.54 6.18 13.99
C ASP A 133 4.96 6.59 12.58
N VAL A 134 5.31 5.60 11.75
CA VAL A 134 5.88 5.80 10.40
C VAL A 134 5.13 4.99 9.35
N HIS A 135 5.13 5.50 8.13
CA HIS A 135 4.79 4.70 6.95
C HIS A 135 6.05 4.02 6.42
N THR A 136 5.88 2.86 5.82
CA THR A 136 6.96 2.04 5.29
C THR A 136 6.79 1.84 3.79
N LEU A 137 7.87 2.03 3.04
CA LEU A 137 7.97 1.65 1.64
C LEU A 137 8.91 0.46 1.50
N MET A 138 8.39 -0.67 1.05
CA MET A 138 9.18 -1.84 0.70
C MET A 138 9.33 -1.93 -0.81
N ILE A 139 10.58 -1.87 -1.30
CA ILE A 139 10.87 -1.93 -2.73
C ILE A 139 11.72 -3.17 -3.02
N GLY A 140 11.30 -3.95 -4.00
CA GLY A 140 12.06 -5.09 -4.47
C GLY A 140 11.45 -5.73 -5.70
N ALA A 141 12.28 -6.18 -6.64
CA ALA A 141 11.84 -6.84 -7.85
C ALA A 141 10.96 -8.07 -7.59
N ALA A 142 10.26 -8.55 -8.62
CA ALA A 142 9.54 -9.81 -8.54
C ALA A 142 10.49 -10.97 -8.18
N GLY A 143 10.04 -11.92 -7.37
CA GLY A 143 10.81 -13.10 -6.99
C GLY A 143 11.93 -12.89 -5.97
N VAL A 144 12.12 -11.68 -5.43
CA VAL A 144 13.10 -11.44 -4.34
C VAL A 144 12.60 -11.94 -2.99
N GLY A 145 11.33 -12.35 -2.90
CA GLY A 145 10.74 -12.93 -1.69
C GLY A 145 10.20 -11.89 -0.69
N LYS A 146 9.69 -10.75 -1.16
CA LYS A 146 9.08 -9.71 -0.31
C LYS A 146 8.11 -10.28 0.73
N THR A 147 7.19 -11.12 0.29
CA THR A 147 6.21 -11.79 1.16
C THR A 147 6.88 -12.69 2.19
N ALA A 148 7.82 -13.56 1.74
CA ALA A 148 8.43 -14.58 2.59
C ALA A 148 9.47 -14.04 3.59
N TYR A 149 10.21 -12.99 3.22
CA TYR A 149 11.23 -12.39 4.08
C TYR A 149 10.68 -11.25 4.95
N PHE A 150 9.75 -10.46 4.42
CA PHE A 150 9.31 -9.23 5.06
C PHE A 150 7.86 -9.31 5.55
N LEU A 151 6.88 -9.68 4.70
CA LEU A 151 5.47 -9.58 5.05
C LEU A 151 5.08 -10.58 6.14
N TYR A 152 5.43 -11.87 6.00
CA TYR A 152 5.05 -12.88 7.00
C TYR A 152 5.57 -12.58 8.41
N PRO A 153 6.86 -12.22 8.64
CA PRO A 153 7.31 -11.82 9.98
C PRO A 153 6.56 -10.61 10.54
N ASN A 154 6.17 -9.67 9.66
CA ASN A 154 5.41 -8.50 10.08
C ASN A 154 3.97 -8.84 10.47
N ILE A 155 3.30 -9.73 9.74
CA ILE A 155 1.96 -10.22 10.10
C ILE A 155 2.00 -11.02 11.40
N GLU A 156 3.01 -11.90 11.60
CA GLU A 156 3.15 -12.64 12.87
C GLU A 156 3.32 -11.69 14.05
N LEU A 157 4.17 -10.64 13.91
CA LEU A 157 4.31 -9.61 14.94
C LEU A 157 3.00 -8.85 15.14
N ALA A 158 2.28 -8.50 14.08
CA ALA A 158 1.00 -7.80 14.17
C ALA A 158 -0.01 -8.61 14.98
N CYS A 159 -0.12 -9.90 14.69
CA CYS A 159 -0.98 -10.82 15.43
C CYS A 159 -0.57 -10.92 16.91
N ALA A 160 0.72 -11.12 17.19
CA ALA A 160 1.22 -11.26 18.57
C ALA A 160 1.06 -9.97 19.38
N SER A 161 1.15 -8.80 18.73
CA SER A 161 1.03 -7.49 19.36
C SER A 161 -0.39 -6.94 19.39
N GLY A 162 -1.38 -7.67 18.86
CA GLY A 162 -2.78 -7.25 18.84
C GLY A 162 -3.06 -6.06 17.92
N MET A 163 -2.21 -5.79 16.92
CA MET A 163 -2.46 -4.75 15.92
C MET A 163 -3.51 -5.25 14.91
N SER A 164 -4.58 -4.49 14.69
CA SER A 164 -5.48 -4.79 13.58
C SER A 164 -4.82 -4.48 12.24
N PHE A 165 -5.09 -5.29 11.23
CA PHE A 165 -4.45 -5.09 9.94
C PHE A 165 -5.35 -5.47 8.77
N ILE A 166 -5.09 -4.79 7.65
CA ILE A 166 -5.55 -5.16 6.32
C ILE A 166 -4.35 -5.64 5.51
N SER A 167 -4.50 -6.69 4.72
CA SER A 167 -3.47 -7.17 3.81
C SER A 167 -4.05 -7.46 2.45
N THR A 168 -3.49 -6.82 1.41
CA THR A 168 -3.77 -7.21 0.03
C THR A 168 -2.92 -8.41 -0.34
N ASP A 169 -3.43 -9.30 -1.17
CA ASP A 169 -2.84 -10.61 -1.46
C ASP A 169 -3.19 -11.05 -2.88
N THR A 170 -2.27 -10.90 -3.82
CA THR A 170 -2.50 -11.26 -5.23
C THR A 170 -2.50 -12.76 -5.47
N LYS A 171 -1.92 -13.55 -4.56
CA LYS A 171 -1.82 -15.02 -4.68
C LYS A 171 -2.83 -15.79 -3.82
N GLY A 172 -3.45 -15.12 -2.85
CA GLY A 172 -4.27 -15.75 -1.85
C GLY A 172 -3.48 -16.53 -0.78
N ASP A 173 -2.15 -16.47 -0.83
CA ASP A 173 -1.28 -17.22 0.07
C ASP A 173 -1.29 -16.66 1.49
N VAL A 174 -1.39 -15.34 1.64
CA VAL A 174 -1.38 -14.69 2.96
C VAL A 174 -2.66 -14.99 3.70
N ALA A 175 -3.82 -14.84 3.04
CA ALA A 175 -5.12 -15.17 3.61
C ALA A 175 -5.19 -16.65 4.01
N ARG A 176 -4.78 -17.54 3.10
CA ARG A 176 -4.78 -19.00 3.31
C ARG A 176 -3.90 -19.42 4.48
N ASN A 177 -2.68 -18.86 4.57
CA ASN A 177 -1.70 -19.25 5.56
C ASN A 177 -1.94 -18.61 6.94
N TYR A 178 -2.43 -17.36 6.98
CA TYR A 178 -2.57 -16.62 8.23
C TYR A 178 -3.99 -16.50 8.77
N GLY A 179 -5.02 -16.74 7.97
CA GLY A 179 -6.41 -16.64 8.42
C GLY A 179 -6.70 -17.57 9.62
N THR A 180 -6.30 -18.85 9.52
CA THR A 180 -6.45 -19.82 10.62
C THR A 180 -5.58 -19.45 11.83
N ILE A 181 -4.34 -19.02 11.59
CA ILE A 181 -3.41 -18.62 12.65
C ILE A 181 -3.95 -17.42 13.43
N ALA A 182 -4.37 -16.37 12.74
CA ALA A 182 -4.92 -15.17 13.36
C ALA A 182 -6.18 -15.49 14.19
N LYS A 183 -7.09 -16.29 13.65
CA LYS A 183 -8.35 -16.64 14.30
C LYS A 183 -8.13 -17.57 15.50
N LYS A 184 -7.41 -18.70 15.30
CA LYS A 184 -7.29 -19.78 16.28
C LYS A 184 -6.36 -19.45 17.44
N TYR A 185 -5.20 -18.86 17.14
CA TYR A 185 -4.16 -18.64 18.15
C TYR A 185 -4.17 -17.24 18.75
N TYR A 186 -4.57 -16.25 17.98
CA TYR A 186 -4.53 -14.86 18.42
C TYR A 186 -5.90 -14.24 18.69
N GLY A 187 -7.00 -14.97 18.37
CA GLY A 187 -8.37 -14.54 18.65
C GLY A 187 -8.84 -13.37 17.80
N TYR A 188 -8.38 -13.29 16.55
CA TYR A 188 -8.78 -12.24 15.62
C TYR A 188 -10.15 -12.49 15.00
N ASN A 189 -10.88 -11.41 14.77
CA ASN A 189 -11.98 -11.38 13.81
C ASN A 189 -11.35 -11.37 12.41
N VAL A 190 -11.56 -12.42 11.64
CA VAL A 190 -10.98 -12.58 10.30
C VAL A 190 -12.05 -12.36 9.26
N SER A 191 -11.83 -11.41 8.34
CA SER A 191 -12.66 -11.18 7.17
C SER A 191 -11.81 -11.34 5.90
N VAL A 192 -12.34 -12.05 4.91
CA VAL A 192 -11.66 -12.27 3.63
C VAL A 192 -12.55 -11.80 2.49
N LEU A 193 -12.10 -10.78 1.79
CA LEU A 193 -12.72 -10.30 0.56
C LEU A 193 -12.00 -10.95 -0.61
N ASP A 194 -12.58 -11.99 -1.16
CA ASP A 194 -12.00 -12.74 -2.26
C ASP A 194 -12.56 -12.26 -3.61
N LEU A 195 -11.84 -11.36 -4.28
CA LEU A 195 -12.20 -10.86 -5.61
C LEU A 195 -11.87 -11.87 -6.73
N ARG A 196 -11.13 -12.93 -6.43
CA ARG A 196 -10.89 -14.05 -7.35
C ARG A 196 -12.08 -14.99 -7.40
N ASN A 197 -12.70 -15.24 -6.23
CA ASN A 197 -13.89 -16.07 -6.09
C ASN A 197 -14.95 -15.33 -5.24
N PRO A 198 -15.64 -14.32 -5.81
CA PRO A 198 -16.53 -13.47 -5.03
C PRO A 198 -17.70 -14.23 -4.39
N THR A 199 -18.11 -15.37 -4.94
CA THR A 199 -19.16 -16.23 -4.36
C THR A 199 -18.79 -16.85 -3.02
N ARG A 200 -17.49 -17.00 -2.73
CA ARG A 200 -16.97 -17.46 -1.45
C ARG A 200 -16.62 -16.31 -0.51
N SER A 201 -16.47 -15.11 -1.04
CA SER A 201 -16.08 -13.92 -0.30
C SER A 201 -17.00 -13.62 0.87
N ASP A 202 -16.46 -12.99 1.89
CA ASP A 202 -17.30 -12.28 2.84
C ASP A 202 -17.98 -11.10 2.16
N GLU A 203 -19.11 -10.68 2.72
CA GLU A 203 -19.95 -9.64 2.16
C GLU A 203 -19.33 -8.27 2.34
N ASN A 204 -19.50 -7.39 1.35
CA ASN A 204 -19.08 -6.01 1.46
C ASN A 204 -19.91 -5.08 0.57
N ASN A 205 -20.99 -4.58 1.13
CA ASN A 205 -21.82 -3.58 0.48
C ASN A 205 -21.12 -2.21 0.51
N ILE A 206 -20.69 -1.73 -0.65
CA ILE A 206 -19.96 -0.45 -0.78
C ILE A 206 -20.81 0.78 -0.43
N LEU A 207 -22.13 0.64 -0.30
CA LEU A 207 -23.02 1.71 0.15
C LEU A 207 -23.27 1.66 1.67
N HIS A 208 -22.63 0.76 2.41
CA HIS A 208 -22.91 0.52 3.82
C HIS A 208 -22.82 1.79 4.69
N LEU A 209 -21.85 2.69 4.41
CA LEU A 209 -21.73 3.94 5.15
C LEU A 209 -22.86 4.91 4.88
N VAL A 210 -23.27 5.04 3.63
CA VAL A 210 -24.41 5.87 3.26
C VAL A 210 -25.65 5.33 3.96
N ASN A 211 -25.87 4.03 3.92
CA ASN A 211 -26.98 3.34 4.54
C ASN A 211 -26.98 3.50 6.07
N LYS A 212 -25.83 3.25 6.73
CA LYS A 212 -25.65 3.40 8.19
C LYS A 212 -26.05 4.79 8.66
N TYR A 213 -25.50 5.82 8.05
CA TYR A 213 -25.77 7.19 8.48
C TYR A 213 -27.15 7.68 8.06
N MET A 214 -27.71 7.18 6.97
CA MET A 214 -29.10 7.45 6.60
C MET A 214 -30.06 6.79 7.59
N ASP A 215 -29.84 5.55 8.02
CA ASP A 215 -30.66 4.88 9.04
C ASP A 215 -30.63 5.62 10.38
N ILE A 216 -29.46 6.12 10.82
CA ILE A 216 -29.35 6.95 12.02
C ILE A 216 -30.21 8.23 11.87
N TYR A 217 -30.09 8.94 10.74
CA TYR A 217 -30.89 10.13 10.47
C TYR A 217 -32.39 9.83 10.36
N LEU A 218 -32.77 8.69 9.77
CA LEU A 218 -34.17 8.31 9.63
C LEU A 218 -34.79 7.96 11.00
N SER A 219 -34.02 7.43 11.94
CA SER A 219 -34.46 7.16 13.31
C SER A 219 -34.50 8.41 14.18
N ASP A 220 -33.57 9.35 13.98
CA ASP A 220 -33.57 10.66 14.63
C ASP A 220 -33.35 11.80 13.64
N LYS A 221 -34.45 12.46 13.25
CA LYS A 221 -34.42 13.56 12.27
C LYS A 221 -33.68 14.80 12.75
N ASN A 222 -33.33 14.90 14.02
CA ASN A 222 -32.56 15.99 14.59
C ASN A 222 -31.06 15.76 14.46
N ASP A 223 -30.62 14.52 14.17
CA ASP A 223 -29.22 14.24 13.92
C ASP A 223 -28.79 14.71 12.52
N LEU A 224 -28.54 16.02 12.42
CA LEU A 224 -28.05 16.65 11.19
C LEU A 224 -26.63 16.20 10.84
N SER A 225 -25.85 15.71 11.82
CA SER A 225 -24.51 15.17 11.59
C SER A 225 -24.58 13.87 10.81
N ALA A 226 -25.48 12.95 11.19
CA ALA A 226 -25.71 11.71 10.44
C ALA A 226 -26.17 11.99 9.01
N LYS A 227 -27.12 12.94 8.83
CA LYS A 227 -27.55 13.38 7.51
C LYS A 227 -26.38 13.88 6.64
N ALA A 228 -25.55 14.77 7.19
CA ALA A 228 -24.40 15.33 6.50
C ALA A 228 -23.36 14.24 6.13
N LYS A 229 -23.16 13.26 7.04
CA LYS A 229 -22.29 12.11 6.78
C LYS A 229 -22.84 11.23 5.63
N ALA A 230 -24.14 10.93 5.60
CA ALA A 230 -24.77 10.17 4.51
C ALA A 230 -24.58 10.88 3.15
N GLU A 231 -24.87 12.19 3.09
CA GLU A 231 -24.64 13.01 1.89
C GLU A 231 -23.17 13.03 1.45
N LYS A 232 -22.25 13.16 2.41
CA LYS A 232 -20.80 13.14 2.16
C LYS A 232 -20.36 11.80 1.56
N TYR A 233 -20.77 10.68 2.16
CA TYR A 233 -20.37 9.37 1.70
C TYR A 233 -21.00 9.01 0.34
N ALA A 234 -22.22 9.45 0.06
CA ALA A 234 -22.82 9.30 -1.26
C ALA A 234 -21.98 9.99 -2.36
N LYS A 235 -21.55 11.24 -2.12
CA LYS A 235 -20.65 11.98 -3.03
C LYS A 235 -19.31 11.29 -3.21
N ILE A 236 -18.70 10.84 -2.10
CA ILE A 236 -17.40 10.17 -2.14
C ILE A 236 -17.47 8.88 -2.96
N THR A 237 -18.49 8.05 -2.71
CA THR A 237 -18.69 6.80 -3.44
C THR A 237 -18.93 7.07 -4.92
N ALA A 238 -19.81 8.04 -5.26
CA ALA A 238 -20.07 8.43 -6.63
C ALA A 238 -18.79 8.91 -7.34
N LYS A 239 -18.04 9.82 -6.72
CA LYS A 239 -16.77 10.31 -7.26
C LYS A 239 -15.77 9.19 -7.52
N THR A 240 -15.61 8.28 -6.57
CA THR A 240 -14.67 7.16 -6.72
C THR A 240 -15.09 6.24 -7.87
N ILE A 241 -16.39 5.96 -8.03
CA ILE A 241 -16.93 5.12 -9.11
C ILE A 241 -16.74 5.80 -10.47
N ILE A 242 -17.06 7.09 -10.59
CA ILE A 242 -16.92 7.81 -11.85
C ILE A 242 -15.45 7.89 -12.30
N ASN A 243 -14.52 7.96 -11.37
CA ASN A 243 -13.08 8.01 -11.66
C ASN A 243 -12.42 6.61 -11.81
N ILE A 244 -13.20 5.52 -11.79
CA ILE A 244 -12.68 4.18 -12.12
C ILE A 244 -12.04 4.22 -13.51
N GLY A 245 -10.75 3.84 -13.59
CA GLY A 245 -9.97 3.87 -14.83
C GLY A 245 -8.96 5.01 -14.93
N GLY A 246 -8.74 5.77 -13.85
CA GLY A 246 -7.55 6.62 -13.67
C GLY A 246 -7.58 7.99 -14.34
N GLY A 247 -8.76 8.52 -14.67
CA GLY A 247 -8.90 9.88 -15.17
C GLY A 247 -9.21 10.86 -14.03
N ASP A 248 -8.30 11.79 -13.71
CA ASP A 248 -8.69 13.01 -13.01
C ASP A 248 -9.63 13.82 -13.92
N SER A 249 -10.61 14.52 -13.34
CA SER A 249 -11.53 15.40 -14.10
C SER A 249 -10.78 16.40 -14.99
N SER A 250 -9.55 16.77 -14.62
CA SER A 250 -8.65 17.60 -15.44
C SER A 250 -8.22 16.94 -16.76
N ASN A 251 -8.27 15.62 -16.86
CA ASN A 251 -7.85 14.87 -18.06
C ASN A 251 -9.00 14.64 -19.05
N TYR A 252 -10.26 14.93 -18.68
CA TYR A 252 -11.42 14.69 -19.54
C TYR A 252 -11.66 15.79 -20.58
N GLY A 253 -10.91 16.89 -20.56
CA GLY A 253 -10.99 17.98 -21.53
C GLY A 253 -12.43 18.48 -21.71
N GLN A 254 -12.92 18.50 -22.96
CA GLN A 254 -14.29 18.95 -23.29
C GLN A 254 -15.39 18.05 -22.72
N ASN A 255 -15.08 16.83 -22.28
CA ASN A 255 -16.03 15.89 -21.70
C ASN A 255 -16.17 16.01 -20.17
N ALA A 256 -15.41 16.87 -19.50
CA ALA A 256 -15.42 17.04 -18.04
C ALA A 256 -16.83 17.25 -17.49
N PHE A 257 -17.67 18.05 -18.19
CA PHE A 257 -19.06 18.29 -17.80
C PHE A 257 -19.86 16.98 -17.64
N PHE A 258 -19.70 16.00 -18.54
CA PHE A 258 -20.47 14.76 -18.49
C PHE A 258 -20.07 13.91 -17.29
N TYR A 259 -18.80 13.90 -16.91
CA TYR A 259 -18.31 13.18 -15.75
C TYR A 259 -18.75 13.84 -14.43
N ASP A 260 -18.63 15.18 -14.33
CA ASP A 260 -19.07 15.92 -13.15
C ASP A 260 -20.59 15.81 -12.94
N ALA A 261 -21.37 15.92 -14.03
CA ALA A 261 -22.81 15.74 -13.96
C ALA A 261 -23.22 14.29 -13.65
N ALA A 262 -22.47 13.28 -14.14
CA ALA A 262 -22.68 11.88 -13.82
C ALA A 262 -22.34 11.58 -12.34
N GLU A 263 -21.31 12.19 -11.76
CA GLU A 263 -21.01 12.11 -10.33
C GLU A 263 -22.18 12.61 -9.50
N GLY A 264 -22.70 13.79 -9.83
CA GLY A 264 -23.85 14.37 -9.12
C GLY A 264 -25.13 13.54 -9.25
N LEU A 265 -25.42 13.02 -10.45
CA LEU A 265 -26.54 12.12 -10.70
C LEU A 265 -26.40 10.81 -9.90
N LEU A 266 -25.23 10.19 -9.94
CA LEU A 266 -24.97 8.95 -9.21
C LEU A 266 -25.12 9.15 -7.69
N ALA A 267 -24.54 10.23 -7.14
CA ALA A 267 -24.69 10.58 -5.74
C ALA A 267 -26.17 10.83 -5.34
N SER A 268 -26.94 11.44 -6.24
CA SER A 268 -28.38 11.66 -6.06
C SER A 268 -29.15 10.35 -5.94
N VAL A 269 -28.92 9.41 -6.88
CA VAL A 269 -29.62 8.11 -6.87
C VAL A 269 -29.19 7.25 -5.67
N ILE A 270 -27.89 7.25 -5.31
CA ILE A 270 -27.40 6.58 -4.10
C ILE A 270 -28.12 7.10 -2.85
N LEU A 271 -28.25 8.42 -2.74
CA LEU A 271 -28.91 9.04 -1.58
C LEU A 271 -30.40 8.70 -1.52
N LEU A 272 -31.11 8.71 -2.66
CA LEU A 272 -32.51 8.30 -2.73
C LEU A 272 -32.70 6.83 -2.39
N LEU A 273 -31.83 5.96 -2.91
CA LEU A 273 -31.88 4.54 -2.58
C LEU A 273 -31.66 4.30 -1.07
N ALA A 274 -30.72 5.00 -0.45
CA ALA A 274 -30.48 4.89 0.98
C ALA A 274 -31.67 5.39 1.82
N GLU A 275 -32.43 6.38 1.32
CA GLU A 275 -33.55 6.98 2.03
C GLU A 275 -34.87 6.18 1.85
N PHE A 276 -35.10 5.58 0.69
CA PHE A 276 -36.39 4.98 0.32
C PHE A 276 -36.32 3.47 0.01
N GLY A 277 -35.13 2.89 -0.16
CA GLY A 277 -34.98 1.46 -0.39
C GLY A 277 -35.09 0.64 0.89
N ASP A 278 -35.51 -0.60 0.77
CA ASP A 278 -35.45 -1.56 1.86
C ASP A 278 -33.98 -2.01 2.08
N LYS A 279 -33.69 -2.54 3.27
CA LYS A 279 -32.29 -2.87 3.67
C LYS A 279 -31.59 -3.81 2.68
N ASN A 280 -32.33 -4.76 2.10
CA ASN A 280 -31.83 -5.73 1.12
C ASN A 280 -31.78 -5.22 -0.32
N GLU A 281 -32.27 -4.01 -0.57
CA GLU A 281 -32.26 -3.35 -1.89
C GLU A 281 -31.17 -2.28 -2.02
N ARG A 282 -30.59 -1.82 -0.88
CA ARG A 282 -29.68 -0.68 -0.82
C ARG A 282 -28.25 -1.06 -1.17
N HIS A 283 -27.99 -1.38 -2.43
CA HIS A 283 -26.69 -1.77 -2.95
C HIS A 283 -26.44 -1.22 -4.37
N ILE A 284 -25.19 -1.31 -4.83
CA ILE A 284 -24.76 -0.63 -6.06
C ILE A 284 -25.47 -1.12 -7.33
N VAL A 285 -25.87 -2.39 -7.37
CA VAL A 285 -26.57 -2.95 -8.54
C VAL A 285 -28.01 -2.42 -8.63
N SER A 286 -28.68 -2.15 -7.50
CA SER A 286 -29.96 -1.42 -7.50
C SER A 286 -29.79 0.00 -8.05
N VAL A 287 -28.66 0.67 -7.74
CA VAL A 287 -28.37 2.00 -8.32
C VAL A 287 -28.27 1.92 -9.83
N PHE A 288 -27.56 0.91 -10.36
CA PHE A 288 -27.47 0.69 -11.81
C PHE A 288 -28.86 0.52 -12.43
N LYS A 289 -29.66 -0.41 -11.88
CA LYS A 289 -31.00 -0.69 -12.36
C LYS A 289 -31.91 0.55 -12.33
N LEU A 290 -31.88 1.29 -11.23
CA LEU A 290 -32.67 2.52 -11.10
C LEU A 290 -32.26 3.57 -12.15
N ILE A 291 -30.97 3.79 -12.38
CA ILE A 291 -30.51 4.75 -13.40
C ILE A 291 -30.99 4.30 -14.78
N GLN A 292 -30.88 3.01 -15.10
CA GLN A 292 -31.34 2.45 -16.36
C GLN A 292 -32.89 2.63 -16.54
N ASP A 293 -33.68 2.34 -15.51
CA ASP A 293 -35.14 2.44 -15.57
C ASP A 293 -35.62 3.90 -15.60
N LEU A 294 -34.87 4.81 -14.94
CA LEU A 294 -35.19 6.25 -14.93
C LEU A 294 -34.86 6.94 -16.26
N LEU A 295 -34.07 6.32 -17.15
CA LEU A 295 -33.88 6.75 -18.55
C LEU A 295 -35.13 6.62 -19.41
N ALA A 296 -36.01 5.70 -19.08
CA ALA A 296 -37.24 5.48 -19.86
C ALA A 296 -38.06 6.77 -19.89
N LYS A 297 -38.73 6.97 -21.05
CA LYS A 297 -39.60 8.12 -21.26
C LYS A 297 -41.06 7.76 -20.99
N TYR A 298 -41.78 8.68 -20.40
CA TYR A 298 -43.23 8.62 -20.27
C TYR A 298 -43.87 9.88 -20.90
N GLN A 299 -45.08 9.76 -21.31
CA GLN A 299 -45.84 10.86 -21.89
C GLN A 299 -47.02 11.17 -20.94
N PRO A 300 -46.97 12.32 -20.21
CA PRO A 300 -47.98 12.65 -19.22
C PRO A 300 -49.33 12.97 -19.84
N ASP A 301 -49.34 13.46 -21.06
CA ASP A 301 -50.51 13.80 -21.89
C ASP A 301 -50.20 13.47 -23.36
N PRO A 302 -51.12 12.96 -24.18
CA PRO A 302 -50.92 12.71 -25.61
C PRO A 302 -50.37 13.92 -26.40
N LYS A 303 -50.62 15.14 -25.92
CA LYS A 303 -50.15 16.39 -26.54
C LYS A 303 -48.83 16.92 -25.93
N ALA A 304 -48.39 16.37 -24.82
CA ALA A 304 -47.15 16.81 -24.16
C ALA A 304 -45.92 16.12 -24.75
N LYS A 305 -44.74 16.78 -24.67
CA LYS A 305 -43.47 16.15 -25.04
C LYS A 305 -43.16 15.01 -24.05
N PRO A 306 -42.65 13.87 -24.52
CA PRO A 306 -42.20 12.80 -23.66
C PRO A 306 -41.11 13.34 -22.69
N LYS A 307 -41.21 12.98 -21.39
CA LYS A 307 -40.23 13.31 -20.34
C LYS A 307 -39.62 12.02 -19.79
N MET A 308 -38.38 12.12 -19.27
CA MET A 308 -37.77 10.98 -18.59
C MET A 308 -38.40 10.76 -17.21
N TYR A 309 -38.47 9.51 -16.77
CA TYR A 309 -38.91 9.19 -15.41
C TYR A 309 -38.00 9.81 -14.34
N PHE A 310 -36.73 10.04 -14.66
CA PHE A 310 -35.81 10.77 -13.78
C PHE A 310 -36.34 12.20 -13.46
N THR A 311 -36.76 12.93 -14.48
CA THR A 311 -37.35 14.26 -14.28
C THR A 311 -38.62 14.17 -13.45
N LYS A 312 -39.49 13.17 -13.71
CA LYS A 312 -40.73 12.91 -12.94
C LYS A 312 -40.41 12.70 -11.46
N LEU A 313 -39.41 11.87 -11.14
CA LEU A 313 -39.00 11.59 -9.77
C LEU A 313 -38.50 12.86 -9.08
N MET A 314 -37.64 13.63 -9.75
CA MET A 314 -37.08 14.87 -9.19
C MET A 314 -38.13 15.98 -9.01
N ASP A 315 -39.14 16.04 -9.86
CA ASP A 315 -40.26 16.99 -9.72
C ASP A 315 -41.12 16.70 -8.46
N LYS A 316 -41.14 15.44 -7.99
CA LYS A 316 -41.88 15.04 -6.77
C LYS A 316 -41.14 15.39 -5.47
N LEU A 317 -39.85 15.63 -5.52
CA LEU A 317 -39.02 16.00 -4.37
C LEU A 317 -39.18 17.49 -4.03
N PRO A 318 -39.13 17.87 -2.73
CA PRO A 318 -39.03 19.26 -2.30
C PRO A 318 -37.86 19.98 -2.96
N SER A 319 -37.96 21.31 -3.12
CA SER A 319 -36.91 22.13 -3.72
C SER A 319 -35.58 22.07 -2.95
N GLU A 320 -35.66 21.93 -1.63
CA GLU A 320 -34.52 21.85 -0.70
C GLU A 320 -33.93 20.45 -0.56
N HIS A 321 -34.50 19.44 -1.22
CA HIS A 321 -34.03 18.07 -1.11
C HIS A 321 -32.64 17.91 -1.76
N LYS A 322 -31.68 17.37 -1.00
CA LYS A 322 -30.27 17.28 -1.47
C LYS A 322 -30.06 16.43 -2.71
N ALA A 323 -30.84 15.35 -2.87
CA ALA A 323 -30.77 14.54 -4.09
C ALA A 323 -31.08 15.38 -5.34
N LYS A 324 -32.05 16.30 -5.24
CA LYS A 324 -32.40 17.23 -6.34
C LYS A 324 -31.26 18.20 -6.64
N TRP A 325 -30.60 18.71 -5.61
CA TRP A 325 -29.45 19.61 -5.80
C TRP A 325 -28.25 18.91 -6.42
N LEU A 326 -27.97 17.66 -5.96
CA LEU A 326 -26.88 16.86 -6.50
C LEU A 326 -27.08 16.57 -7.99
N ALA A 327 -28.32 16.30 -8.38
CA ALA A 327 -28.68 16.05 -9.79
C ALA A 327 -28.79 17.34 -10.62
N GLY A 328 -28.58 18.52 -10.06
CA GLY A 328 -28.87 19.81 -10.68
C GLY A 328 -28.21 20.01 -12.05
N ALA A 329 -26.95 19.61 -12.22
CA ALA A 329 -26.26 19.69 -13.49
C ALA A 329 -26.93 18.82 -14.58
N ALA A 330 -27.32 17.59 -14.24
CA ALA A 330 -28.03 16.69 -15.14
C ALA A 330 -29.44 17.19 -15.47
N LEU A 331 -30.18 17.70 -14.46
CA LEU A 331 -31.56 18.19 -14.62
C LEU A 331 -31.67 19.43 -15.50
N ASN A 332 -30.66 20.32 -15.46
CA ASN A 332 -30.63 21.53 -16.25
C ASN A 332 -30.01 21.36 -17.64
N ALA A 333 -29.54 20.15 -17.96
CA ALA A 333 -29.01 19.82 -19.27
C ALA A 333 -30.12 19.56 -20.29
N SER A 334 -29.79 19.66 -21.59
CA SER A 334 -30.70 19.21 -22.64
C SER A 334 -30.97 17.70 -22.53
N ASP A 335 -32.09 17.22 -23.07
CA ASP A 335 -32.43 15.78 -23.08
C ASP A 335 -31.29 14.91 -23.63
N GLN A 336 -30.61 15.39 -24.69
CA GLN A 336 -29.47 14.68 -25.27
C GLN A 336 -28.25 14.66 -24.35
N SER A 337 -27.95 15.78 -23.70
CA SER A 337 -26.86 15.85 -22.71
C SER A 337 -27.15 14.99 -21.49
N MET A 338 -28.41 14.97 -21.01
CA MET A 338 -28.82 14.12 -19.92
C MET A 338 -28.65 12.61 -20.27
N LEU A 339 -28.99 12.19 -21.47
CA LEU A 339 -28.73 10.83 -21.95
C LEU A 339 -27.23 10.51 -21.90
N SER A 340 -26.38 11.43 -22.33
CA SER A 340 -24.92 11.25 -22.27
C SER A 340 -24.41 11.15 -20.84
N VAL A 341 -24.92 11.98 -19.91
CA VAL A 341 -24.59 11.92 -18.47
C VAL A 341 -24.96 10.56 -17.87
N MET A 342 -26.20 10.10 -18.13
CA MET A 342 -26.67 8.83 -17.60
C MET A 342 -25.92 7.64 -18.22
N SER A 343 -25.61 7.67 -19.52
CA SER A 343 -24.78 6.66 -20.18
C SER A 343 -23.35 6.62 -19.61
N THR A 344 -22.80 7.78 -19.25
CA THR A 344 -21.50 7.84 -18.57
C THR A 344 -21.55 7.16 -17.21
N ALA A 345 -22.57 7.44 -16.39
CA ALA A 345 -22.77 6.76 -15.10
C ALA A 345 -22.93 5.25 -15.25
N LEU A 346 -23.80 4.80 -16.18
CA LEU A 346 -24.02 3.37 -16.44
C LEU A 346 -22.77 2.67 -16.94
N SER A 347 -21.98 3.30 -17.81
CA SER A 347 -20.70 2.74 -18.28
C SER A 347 -19.73 2.45 -17.12
N ARG A 348 -19.68 3.32 -16.12
CA ARG A 348 -18.85 3.09 -14.92
C ARG A 348 -19.41 2.02 -14.01
N LEU A 349 -20.72 1.97 -13.88
CA LEU A 349 -21.41 0.96 -13.07
C LEU A 349 -21.37 -0.46 -13.67
N ASN A 350 -21.15 -0.59 -14.98
CA ASN A 350 -21.02 -1.90 -15.64
C ASN A 350 -19.94 -2.78 -14.99
N SER A 351 -18.88 -2.19 -14.40
CA SER A 351 -17.83 -2.92 -13.72
C SER A 351 -18.31 -3.72 -12.49
N PHE A 352 -19.52 -3.42 -11.98
CA PHE A 352 -20.13 -4.12 -10.85
C PHE A 352 -21.14 -5.20 -11.27
N LEU A 353 -21.47 -5.29 -12.56
CA LEU A 353 -22.47 -6.21 -13.11
C LEU A 353 -21.84 -7.57 -13.46
N ASP A 354 -21.54 -8.30 -12.43
CA ASP A 354 -21.03 -9.65 -12.48
C ASP A 354 -21.79 -10.45 -11.42
N PHE A 355 -22.43 -11.54 -11.82
CA PHE A 355 -23.21 -12.38 -10.90
C PHE A 355 -22.44 -12.79 -9.64
N GLU A 356 -21.15 -13.05 -9.77
CA GLU A 356 -20.31 -13.39 -8.62
C GLU A 356 -20.07 -12.17 -7.72
N LEU A 357 -19.81 -10.98 -8.29
CA LEU A 357 -19.66 -9.74 -7.53
C LEU A 357 -20.95 -9.33 -6.83
N GLU A 358 -22.11 -9.57 -7.42
CA GLU A 358 -23.40 -9.31 -6.78
C GLU A 358 -23.55 -10.08 -5.47
N GLN A 359 -23.05 -11.33 -5.41
CA GLN A 359 -23.10 -12.15 -4.19
C GLN A 359 -22.25 -11.54 -3.06
N MET A 360 -21.22 -10.77 -3.37
CA MET A 360 -20.39 -10.04 -2.40
C MET A 360 -20.99 -8.67 -2.05
N LEU A 361 -21.54 -7.94 -3.04
CA LEU A 361 -21.84 -6.51 -2.91
C LEU A 361 -23.30 -6.22 -2.48
N CYS A 362 -24.23 -7.16 -2.71
CA CYS A 362 -25.67 -6.87 -2.60
C CYS A 362 -26.29 -7.25 -1.24
N PHE A 363 -25.50 -7.75 -0.30
CA PHE A 363 -26.02 -8.17 1.01
C PHE A 363 -25.45 -7.32 2.14
N GLY A 364 -24.88 -7.94 3.15
CA GLY A 364 -24.32 -7.26 4.32
C GLY A 364 -22.93 -6.67 4.08
N THR A 365 -22.28 -6.35 5.19
CA THR A 365 -20.88 -5.97 5.23
C THR A 365 -20.20 -6.68 6.40
N ALA A 366 -19.11 -7.40 6.13
CA ALA A 366 -18.29 -8.06 7.14
C ALA A 366 -17.23 -7.12 7.73
N ILE A 367 -16.97 -5.99 7.10
CA ILE A 367 -15.98 -5.00 7.51
C ILE A 367 -16.69 -3.90 8.28
N ASP A 368 -16.38 -3.81 9.57
CA ASP A 368 -16.81 -2.74 10.47
C ASP A 368 -15.58 -2.03 11.01
N ALA A 369 -15.44 -0.75 10.70
CA ALA A 369 -14.27 0.04 11.09
C ALA A 369 -14.15 0.22 12.60
N GLU A 370 -15.26 0.27 13.32
CA GLU A 370 -15.27 0.41 14.78
C GLU A 370 -14.72 -0.85 15.44
N LYS A 371 -15.19 -2.03 15.01
CA LYS A 371 -14.61 -3.33 15.43
C LYS A 371 -13.15 -3.43 15.03
N PHE A 372 -12.82 -3.03 13.80
CA PHE A 372 -11.46 -3.06 13.30
C PHE A 372 -10.49 -2.22 14.13
N CYS A 373 -10.93 -1.08 14.67
CA CYS A 373 -10.11 -0.22 15.52
C CYS A 373 -10.05 -0.67 16.99
N ASN A 374 -11.12 -1.26 17.51
CA ASN A 374 -11.27 -1.55 18.94
C ASN A 374 -11.02 -3.01 19.29
N GLU A 375 -11.19 -3.93 18.35
CA GLU A 375 -10.98 -5.37 18.50
C GLU A 375 -9.86 -5.84 17.58
N LYS A 376 -9.22 -6.96 17.93
CA LYS A 376 -8.22 -7.61 17.05
C LYS A 376 -8.90 -8.07 15.77
N SER A 377 -8.61 -7.41 14.66
CA SER A 377 -9.24 -7.70 13.38
C SER A 377 -8.21 -7.83 12.26
N ALA A 378 -8.39 -8.84 11.39
CA ALA A 378 -7.57 -9.09 10.22
C ALA A 378 -8.46 -9.12 8.97
N ILE A 379 -8.20 -8.23 8.04
CA ILE A 379 -8.90 -8.16 6.77
C ILE A 379 -7.91 -8.57 5.67
N PHE A 380 -8.25 -9.60 4.91
CA PHE A 380 -7.50 -10.03 3.74
C PHE A 380 -8.29 -9.70 2.47
N ILE A 381 -7.62 -9.07 1.50
CA ILE A 381 -8.20 -8.79 0.19
C ILE A 381 -7.43 -9.61 -0.84
N VAL A 382 -8.08 -10.67 -1.33
CA VAL A 382 -7.50 -11.55 -2.33
C VAL A 382 -7.85 -11.05 -3.73
N LEU A 383 -6.82 -10.89 -4.56
CA LEU A 383 -6.90 -10.33 -5.90
C LEU A 383 -6.59 -11.40 -6.96
N PRO A 384 -7.29 -11.42 -8.09
CA PRO A 384 -6.90 -12.25 -9.23
C PRO A 384 -5.66 -11.66 -9.91
N GLU A 385 -4.61 -12.46 -10.14
CA GLU A 385 -3.42 -12.02 -10.88
C GLU A 385 -3.72 -11.81 -12.37
N GLU A 386 -4.61 -12.64 -12.92
CA GLU A 386 -4.98 -12.70 -14.32
C GLU A 386 -6.01 -11.66 -14.75
N ASP A 387 -6.80 -11.11 -13.82
CA ASP A 387 -7.87 -10.17 -14.09
C ASP A 387 -7.80 -8.93 -13.20
N THR A 388 -7.29 -7.85 -13.77
CA THR A 388 -7.19 -6.56 -13.07
C THR A 388 -8.47 -5.74 -13.09
N SER A 389 -9.53 -6.21 -13.78
CA SER A 389 -10.80 -5.47 -13.91
C SER A 389 -11.45 -5.19 -12.56
N LYS A 390 -11.24 -6.07 -11.56
CA LYS A 390 -11.81 -5.95 -10.21
C LYS A 390 -10.91 -5.16 -9.22
N TYR A 391 -9.72 -4.72 -9.63
CA TYR A 391 -8.77 -4.04 -8.74
C TYR A 391 -9.27 -2.68 -8.22
N PHE A 392 -10.17 -2.02 -8.95
CA PHE A 392 -10.80 -0.78 -8.48
C PHE A 392 -11.52 -0.96 -7.12
N MET A 393 -12.03 -2.16 -6.85
CA MET A 393 -12.66 -2.50 -5.57
C MET A 393 -11.70 -2.34 -4.39
N VAL A 394 -10.43 -2.70 -4.57
CA VAL A 394 -9.41 -2.56 -3.52
C VAL A 394 -9.21 -1.09 -3.15
N SER A 395 -9.09 -0.24 -4.18
CA SER A 395 -8.92 1.21 -3.97
C SER A 395 -10.12 1.80 -3.24
N LEU A 396 -11.33 1.40 -3.63
CA LEU A 396 -12.57 1.84 -2.98
C LEU A 396 -12.64 1.39 -1.52
N LEU A 397 -12.34 0.11 -1.25
CA LEU A 397 -12.35 -0.47 0.09
C LEU A 397 -11.34 0.18 1.03
N ILE A 398 -10.09 0.31 0.58
CA ILE A 398 -9.03 0.94 1.38
C ILE A 398 -9.40 2.38 1.70
N GLN A 399 -9.91 3.13 0.72
CA GLN A 399 -10.31 4.51 0.90
C GLN A 399 -11.48 4.65 1.90
N GLN A 400 -12.51 3.82 1.78
CA GLN A 400 -13.65 3.84 2.69
C GLN A 400 -13.23 3.51 4.12
N LEU A 401 -12.53 2.39 4.31
CA LEU A 401 -12.06 1.96 5.63
C LEU A 401 -11.14 3.00 6.28
N TYR A 402 -10.19 3.54 5.52
CA TYR A 402 -9.29 4.58 6.02
C TYR A 402 -10.05 5.82 6.54
N ARG A 403 -11.06 6.27 5.80
CA ARG A 403 -11.87 7.45 6.21
C ARG A 403 -12.67 7.21 7.47
N GLU A 404 -13.24 6.01 7.63
CA GLU A 404 -13.93 5.64 8.86
C GLU A 404 -12.96 5.59 10.05
N ILE A 405 -11.78 4.99 9.84
CA ILE A 405 -10.73 4.93 10.87
C ILE A 405 -10.30 6.34 11.31
N LEU A 406 -10.21 7.31 10.40
CA LEU A 406 -9.91 8.70 10.75
C LEU A 406 -10.98 9.31 11.65
N VAL A 407 -12.27 9.07 11.36
CA VAL A 407 -13.37 9.54 12.21
C VAL A 407 -13.27 8.95 13.61
N ILE A 408 -13.03 7.63 13.70
CA ILE A 408 -12.88 6.94 14.99
C ILE A 408 -11.65 7.46 15.75
N ALA A 409 -10.54 7.73 15.07
CA ALA A 409 -9.37 8.32 15.69
C ALA A 409 -9.65 9.72 16.25
N ASP A 410 -10.38 10.55 15.50
CA ASP A 410 -10.74 11.91 15.92
C ASP A 410 -11.70 11.87 17.14
N GLU A 411 -12.66 10.94 17.16
CA GLU A 411 -13.55 10.72 18.31
C GLU A 411 -12.79 10.19 19.56
N ASN A 412 -11.67 9.50 19.37
CA ASN A 412 -10.78 9.03 20.43
C ASN A 412 -9.68 10.05 20.82
N GLY A 413 -9.87 11.33 20.58
CA GLY A 413 -8.92 12.39 20.96
C GLY A 413 -7.73 12.51 19.99
N GLY A 414 -7.92 12.16 18.74
CA GLY A 414 -6.95 12.33 17.65
C GLY A 414 -6.02 11.13 17.42
N LYS A 415 -6.13 10.04 18.20
CA LYS A 415 -5.31 8.83 18.04
C LYS A 415 -6.09 7.55 18.33
N LEU A 416 -5.78 6.50 17.60
CA LEU A 416 -6.27 5.15 17.90
C LEU A 416 -5.61 4.60 19.18
N LYS A 417 -6.34 3.76 19.91
CA LYS A 417 -5.80 3.03 21.07
C LYS A 417 -4.66 2.09 20.63
N ASN A 418 -4.92 1.24 19.65
CA ASN A 418 -3.96 0.32 19.06
C ASN A 418 -3.54 0.82 17.68
N ARG A 419 -2.33 0.43 17.25
CA ARG A 419 -1.86 0.68 15.90
C ARG A 419 -2.63 -0.17 14.90
N VAL A 420 -2.98 0.45 13.79
CA VAL A 420 -3.60 -0.21 12.64
C VAL A 420 -2.60 -0.25 11.48
N MET A 421 -2.47 -1.43 10.85
CA MET A 421 -1.52 -1.66 9.77
C MET A 421 -2.24 -1.90 8.43
N PHE A 422 -1.82 -1.20 7.40
CA PHE A 422 -2.23 -1.44 6.01
C PHE A 422 -1.05 -2.07 5.27
N TYR A 423 -1.03 -3.38 5.12
CA TYR A 423 -0.06 -4.10 4.31
C TYR A 423 -0.57 -4.16 2.86
N CYS A 424 -0.14 -3.22 2.04
CA CYS A 424 -0.55 -3.10 0.64
C CYS A 424 0.49 -3.79 -0.25
N ASP A 425 0.39 -5.13 -0.40
CA ASP A 425 1.23 -5.84 -1.37
C ASP A 425 0.78 -5.48 -2.79
N GLU A 426 1.73 -5.35 -3.69
CA GLU A 426 1.54 -4.87 -5.07
C GLU A 426 0.86 -3.49 -5.17
N PHE A 427 1.15 -2.58 -4.22
CA PHE A 427 0.56 -1.23 -4.17
C PHE A 427 0.73 -0.44 -5.47
N GLY A 428 1.81 -0.67 -6.21
CA GLY A 428 2.08 -0.03 -7.50
C GLY A 428 1.21 -0.54 -8.66
N THR A 429 0.48 -1.67 -8.50
CA THR A 429 -0.38 -2.24 -9.55
C THR A 429 -1.86 -1.91 -9.36
N PHE A 430 -2.26 -1.44 -8.17
CA PHE A 430 -3.65 -1.01 -7.94
C PHE A 430 -3.98 0.22 -8.77
N PRO A 431 -5.24 0.40 -9.20
CA PRO A 431 -5.69 1.70 -9.65
C PRO A 431 -5.45 2.75 -8.59
N LYS A 432 -5.24 3.99 -9.00
CA LYS A 432 -5.03 5.11 -8.08
C LYS A 432 -6.07 5.10 -6.96
N ILE A 433 -5.60 5.07 -5.71
CA ILE A 433 -6.45 5.29 -4.55
C ILE A 433 -6.65 6.80 -4.44
N GLU A 434 -7.87 7.25 -4.65
CA GLU A 434 -8.20 8.68 -4.55
C GLU A 434 -7.87 9.22 -3.16
N GLY A 435 -6.98 10.21 -3.10
CA GLY A 435 -6.50 10.78 -1.85
C GLY A 435 -5.43 9.95 -1.12
N ALA A 436 -4.74 9.02 -1.80
CA ALA A 436 -3.63 8.28 -1.21
C ALA A 436 -2.55 9.20 -0.64
N GLU A 437 -2.23 10.31 -1.33
CA GLU A 437 -1.27 11.31 -0.88
C GLU A 437 -1.65 11.86 0.50
N SER A 438 -2.94 12.10 0.72
CA SER A 438 -3.47 12.52 2.03
C SER A 438 -3.40 11.40 3.07
N MET A 439 -3.58 10.14 2.67
CA MET A 439 -3.45 8.99 3.58
C MET A 439 -2.03 8.90 4.15
N PHE A 440 -1.01 9.06 3.30
CA PHE A 440 0.39 9.06 3.73
C PHE A 440 0.75 10.31 4.55
N SER A 441 0.11 11.45 4.31
CA SER A 441 0.38 12.67 5.06
C SER A 441 -0.26 12.67 6.45
N ALA A 442 -1.52 12.22 6.58
CA ALA A 442 -2.34 12.38 7.78
C ALA A 442 -2.40 11.15 8.71
N GLY A 443 -2.19 9.94 8.18
CA GLY A 443 -2.41 8.69 8.92
C GLY A 443 -1.48 8.50 10.11
N ARG A 444 -0.23 8.91 9.97
CA ARG A 444 0.85 8.67 10.92
C ARG A 444 0.53 9.18 12.33
N SER A 445 0.09 10.42 12.46
CA SER A 445 -0.22 11.03 13.78
C SER A 445 -1.35 10.32 14.53
N ARG A 446 -2.15 9.50 13.83
CA ARG A 446 -3.30 8.76 14.36
C ARG A 446 -3.00 7.28 14.65
N LYS A 447 -1.74 6.85 14.61
CA LYS A 447 -1.29 5.46 14.71
C LYS A 447 -1.79 4.57 13.55
N ILE A 448 -2.01 5.12 12.38
CA ILE A 448 -2.28 4.39 11.16
C ILE A 448 -0.96 4.25 10.41
N SER A 449 -0.49 3.05 10.17
CA SER A 449 0.75 2.76 9.45
C SER A 449 0.44 2.07 8.12
N ILE A 450 0.92 2.65 7.03
CA ILE A 450 0.79 2.08 5.70
C ILE A 450 2.15 1.46 5.33
N VAL A 451 2.13 0.21 4.91
CA VAL A 451 3.27 -0.53 4.38
C VAL A 451 3.00 -0.75 2.90
N ALA A 452 3.47 0.15 2.06
CA ALA A 452 3.36 0.03 0.61
C ALA A 452 4.48 -0.87 0.08
N ILE A 453 4.12 -1.96 -0.59
CA ILE A 453 5.07 -2.90 -1.17
C ILE A 453 4.97 -2.76 -2.69
N ILE A 454 6.09 -2.39 -3.33
CA ILE A 454 6.17 -2.14 -4.77
C ILE A 454 7.35 -2.90 -5.39
N GLN A 455 7.33 -3.05 -6.70
CA GLN A 455 8.44 -3.64 -7.43
C GLN A 455 9.45 -2.60 -7.92
N SER A 456 8.97 -1.39 -8.24
CA SER A 456 9.80 -0.28 -8.71
C SER A 456 9.11 1.06 -8.50
N PHE A 457 9.88 2.15 -8.51
CA PHE A 457 9.33 3.51 -8.49
C PHE A 457 8.51 3.82 -9.75
N ALA A 458 8.84 3.22 -10.90
CA ALA A 458 8.10 3.44 -12.14
C ALA A 458 6.62 3.02 -12.04
N GLN A 459 6.31 1.94 -11.29
CA GLN A 459 4.91 1.55 -11.04
C GLN A 459 4.16 2.61 -10.25
N LEU A 460 4.82 3.21 -9.26
CA LEU A 460 4.21 4.26 -8.43
C LEU A 460 4.00 5.54 -9.24
N GLU A 461 4.98 5.90 -10.09
CA GLU A 461 4.89 7.05 -10.99
C GLU A 461 3.78 6.86 -12.04
N GLN A 462 3.63 5.66 -12.58
CA GLN A 462 2.56 5.33 -13.53
C GLN A 462 1.17 5.59 -12.95
N ASN A 463 0.95 5.22 -11.68
CA ASN A 463 -0.35 5.32 -11.04
C ASN A 463 -0.66 6.71 -10.46
N TYR A 464 0.34 7.37 -9.88
CA TYR A 464 0.15 8.62 -9.13
C TYR A 464 0.77 9.85 -9.81
N GLY A 465 1.44 9.64 -10.94
CA GLY A 465 2.25 10.67 -11.58
C GLY A 465 3.51 11.00 -10.75
N LYS A 466 4.40 11.80 -11.32
CA LYS A 466 5.66 12.17 -10.67
C LYS A 466 5.45 12.87 -9.32
N GLN A 467 4.55 13.84 -9.27
CA GLN A 467 4.27 14.59 -8.04
C GLN A 467 3.64 13.71 -6.95
N GLY A 468 2.66 12.86 -7.30
CA GLY A 468 2.04 11.94 -6.35
C GLY A 468 3.04 10.91 -5.82
N MET A 469 3.92 10.38 -6.67
CA MET A 469 5.01 9.51 -6.25
C MET A 469 5.95 10.22 -5.26
N GLU A 470 6.37 11.47 -5.55
CA GLU A 470 7.22 12.26 -4.64
C GLU A 470 6.53 12.49 -3.29
N ILE A 471 5.24 12.88 -3.28
CA ILE A 471 4.47 13.06 -2.04
C ILE A 471 4.41 11.77 -1.21
N ILE A 472 4.13 10.63 -1.84
CA ILE A 472 4.05 9.34 -1.16
C ILE A 472 5.41 8.96 -0.57
N THR A 473 6.49 9.09 -1.35
CA THR A 473 7.84 8.73 -0.91
C THR A 473 8.36 9.65 0.20
N ASP A 474 8.11 10.95 0.13
CA ASP A 474 8.54 11.93 1.13
C ASP A 474 7.80 11.74 2.47
N ASN A 475 6.56 11.26 2.43
CA ASN A 475 5.81 10.92 3.64
C ASN A 475 6.11 9.51 4.18
N THR A 476 7.00 8.76 3.52
CA THR A 476 7.44 7.43 3.95
C THR A 476 8.77 7.54 4.69
N GLN A 477 8.74 7.52 6.02
CA GLN A 477 9.92 7.72 6.87
C GLN A 477 10.80 6.48 7.00
N LEU A 478 10.28 5.32 6.63
CA LEU A 478 10.99 4.05 6.66
C LEU A 478 10.97 3.42 5.27
N THR A 479 12.14 3.20 4.69
CA THR A 479 12.25 2.54 3.38
C THR A 479 13.12 1.30 3.50
N VAL A 480 12.62 0.18 2.97
CA VAL A 480 13.29 -1.12 2.95
C VAL A 480 13.51 -1.52 1.50
N PHE A 481 14.76 -1.67 1.10
CA PHE A 481 15.11 -2.07 -0.27
C PHE A 481 15.70 -3.46 -0.26
N GLY A 482 15.29 -4.33 -1.20
CA GLY A 482 15.86 -5.66 -1.29
C GLY A 482 15.71 -6.29 -2.66
N GLY A 483 16.84 -6.45 -3.34
CA GLY A 483 16.88 -7.11 -4.65
C GLY A 483 16.35 -6.26 -5.80
N PHE A 484 17.15 -6.11 -6.83
CA PHE A 484 16.81 -5.36 -8.03
C PHE A 484 16.88 -6.26 -9.27
N ALA A 485 15.98 -6.00 -10.23
CA ALA A 485 16.14 -6.57 -11.57
C ALA A 485 17.40 -6.00 -12.24
N PRO A 486 18.08 -6.75 -13.12
CA PRO A 486 19.33 -6.30 -13.77
C PRO A 486 19.24 -4.94 -14.44
N ASN A 487 18.09 -4.60 -15.02
CA ASN A 487 17.85 -3.33 -15.72
C ASN A 487 17.07 -2.31 -14.88
N SER A 488 16.99 -2.47 -13.56
CA SER A 488 16.21 -1.59 -12.69
C SER A 488 16.83 -0.20 -12.57
N GLN A 489 16.06 0.82 -12.88
CA GLN A 489 16.39 2.22 -12.60
C GLN A 489 16.25 2.55 -11.11
N SER A 490 15.47 1.78 -10.36
CA SER A 490 15.31 1.97 -8.91
C SER A 490 16.64 1.82 -8.15
N ALA A 491 17.59 1.03 -8.68
CA ALA A 491 18.92 0.92 -8.11
C ALA A 491 19.73 2.23 -8.22
N GLU A 492 19.53 3.01 -9.28
CA GLU A 492 20.17 4.33 -9.43
C GLU A 492 19.60 5.34 -8.44
N VAL A 493 18.28 5.37 -8.29
CA VAL A 493 17.60 6.22 -7.31
C VAL A 493 18.10 5.91 -5.90
N LEU A 494 18.21 4.63 -5.55
CA LEU A 494 18.71 4.22 -4.24
C LEU A 494 20.19 4.58 -4.05
N SER A 495 21.06 4.34 -5.03
CA SER A 495 22.47 4.68 -4.96
C SER A 495 22.66 6.17 -4.68
N LYS A 496 21.90 7.04 -5.35
CA LYS A 496 21.88 8.49 -5.11
C LYS A 496 21.36 8.84 -3.71
N ALA A 497 20.28 8.20 -3.27
CA ALA A 497 19.67 8.44 -1.95
C ALA A 497 20.58 8.01 -0.79
N LEU A 498 21.42 7.01 -0.97
CA LEU A 498 22.42 6.58 0.01
C LEU A 498 23.56 7.61 0.17
N GLY A 499 23.74 8.49 -0.81
CA GLY A 499 24.75 9.53 -0.82
C GLY A 499 26.17 9.03 -1.10
N GLU A 500 27.12 9.94 -1.01
CA GLU A 500 28.53 9.69 -1.31
C GLU A 500 29.40 9.73 -0.06
N GLN A 501 30.48 8.97 -0.09
CA GLN A 501 31.54 8.96 0.90
C GLN A 501 32.87 9.36 0.27
N THR A 502 33.74 10.03 1.04
CA THR A 502 35.10 10.35 0.61
C THR A 502 35.97 9.11 0.73
N VAL A 503 36.57 8.68 -0.36
CA VAL A 503 37.51 7.55 -0.38
C VAL A 503 38.83 7.96 -1.01
N LEU A 504 39.88 7.24 -0.63
CA LEU A 504 41.18 7.38 -1.25
C LEU A 504 41.18 6.59 -2.57
N SER A 505 41.54 7.27 -3.64
CA SER A 505 41.84 6.66 -4.94
C SER A 505 43.26 6.94 -5.32
N GLY A 506 43.87 6.08 -6.11
CA GLY A 506 45.23 6.26 -6.52
C GLY A 506 45.54 5.71 -7.89
N SER A 507 46.55 6.27 -8.51
CA SER A 507 47.17 5.76 -9.73
C SER A 507 48.62 5.36 -9.43
N VAL A 508 49.06 4.28 -10.04
CA VAL A 508 50.43 3.79 -9.99
C VAL A 508 51.01 3.86 -11.39
N SER A 509 52.06 4.66 -11.57
CA SER A 509 52.81 4.68 -12.83
C SER A 509 53.94 3.66 -12.73
N GLN A 510 54.03 2.76 -13.71
CA GLN A 510 55.09 1.74 -13.80
C GLN A 510 56.15 2.16 -14.82
N GLY A 511 56.75 3.36 -14.64
CA GLY A 511 57.94 3.77 -15.38
C GLY A 511 59.23 3.29 -14.71
N ARG A 512 60.38 3.79 -15.17
CA ARG A 512 61.68 3.52 -14.53
C ARG A 512 61.67 3.90 -13.04
N ASP A 513 60.92 4.95 -12.70
CA ASP A 513 60.61 5.31 -11.31
C ASP A 513 59.14 5.05 -11.02
N LYS A 514 58.85 4.05 -10.17
CA LYS A 514 57.48 3.76 -9.74
C LYS A 514 56.96 4.92 -8.88
N SER A 515 56.00 5.66 -9.37
CA SER A 515 55.34 6.73 -8.61
C SER A 515 53.89 6.33 -8.28
N GLN A 516 53.45 6.70 -7.08
CA GLN A 516 52.09 6.52 -6.61
C GLN A 516 51.50 7.92 -6.33
N SER A 517 50.38 8.22 -7.00
CA SER A 517 49.62 9.42 -6.71
C SER A 517 48.33 9.02 -6.02
N LEU A 518 48.01 9.61 -4.88
CA LEU A 518 46.81 9.39 -4.10
C LEU A 518 45.97 10.66 -4.10
N GLN A 519 44.70 10.53 -4.38
CA GLN A 519 43.72 11.63 -4.33
C GLN A 519 42.43 11.20 -3.63
N MET A 520 41.77 12.17 -3.01
CA MET A 520 40.42 11.94 -2.45
C MET A 520 39.39 12.12 -3.54
N ILE A 521 38.43 11.20 -3.61
CA ILE A 521 37.31 11.26 -4.56
C ILE A 521 35.99 10.92 -3.84
N GLY A 522 34.88 11.40 -4.40
CA GLY A 522 33.54 10.96 -4.03
C GLY A 522 33.29 9.56 -4.60
N ARG A 523 32.72 8.68 -3.78
CA ARG A 523 32.21 7.38 -4.20
C ARG A 523 30.84 7.17 -3.56
N PRO A 524 29.81 6.74 -4.32
CA PRO A 524 28.54 6.33 -3.72
C PRO A 524 28.78 5.37 -2.55
N LEU A 525 27.99 5.50 -1.48
CA LEU A 525 28.08 4.58 -0.33
C LEU A 525 27.89 3.13 -0.78
N MET A 526 27.05 2.94 -1.80
CA MET A 526 26.87 1.69 -2.53
C MET A 526 26.59 2.01 -4.00
N THR A 527 27.35 1.42 -4.91
CA THR A 527 27.18 1.63 -6.35
C THR A 527 26.00 0.84 -6.90
N VAL A 528 25.54 1.17 -8.11
CA VAL A 528 24.39 0.52 -8.76
C VAL A 528 24.64 -0.98 -8.96
N ASP A 529 25.85 -1.37 -9.35
CA ASP A 529 26.25 -2.77 -9.53
C ASP A 529 26.31 -3.53 -8.20
N GLU A 530 26.81 -2.91 -7.13
CA GLU A 530 26.80 -3.47 -5.76
C GLU A 530 25.38 -3.70 -5.27
N LEU A 531 24.45 -2.78 -5.55
CA LEU A 531 23.03 -2.92 -5.22
C LEU A 531 22.36 -4.05 -5.99
N LYS A 532 22.64 -4.17 -7.29
CA LYS A 532 22.10 -5.24 -8.14
C LYS A 532 22.67 -6.63 -7.81
N SER A 533 23.87 -6.69 -7.25
CA SER A 533 24.53 -7.94 -6.83
C SER A 533 24.27 -8.34 -5.37
N MET A 534 23.41 -7.61 -4.64
CA MET A 534 23.08 -7.95 -3.26
C MET A 534 22.51 -9.36 -3.12
N PRO A 535 23.02 -10.18 -2.17
CA PRO A 535 22.49 -11.51 -1.93
C PRO A 535 21.03 -11.50 -1.45
N LYS A 536 20.22 -12.48 -1.85
CA LYS A 536 18.85 -12.67 -1.36
C LYS A 536 18.81 -12.71 0.19
N GLY A 537 17.85 -12.02 0.77
CA GLY A 537 17.70 -11.89 2.22
C GLY A 537 18.52 -10.77 2.86
N GLN A 538 19.32 -10.04 2.07
CA GLN A 538 19.89 -8.76 2.49
C GLN A 538 19.02 -7.62 1.98
N PHE A 539 18.87 -6.61 2.84
CA PHE A 539 18.04 -5.43 2.58
C PHE A 539 18.79 -4.19 3.07
N ILE A 540 18.56 -3.07 2.42
CA ILE A 540 18.98 -1.78 2.90
C ILE A 540 17.79 -1.12 3.56
N VAL A 541 17.99 -0.67 4.78
CA VAL A 541 16.97 0.04 5.56
C VAL A 541 17.40 1.47 5.74
N MET A 542 16.57 2.39 5.31
CA MET A 542 16.73 3.84 5.50
C MET A 542 15.58 4.33 6.37
N LYS A 543 15.91 5.13 7.38
CA LYS A 543 14.92 5.78 8.24
C LYS A 543 15.30 7.25 8.41
N THR A 544 14.30 8.12 8.36
CA THR A 544 14.48 9.56 8.55
C THR A 544 15.23 9.86 9.85
N GLY A 545 16.25 10.72 9.78
CA GLY A 545 17.07 11.11 10.93
C GLY A 545 18.10 10.09 11.38
N THR A 546 18.35 9.02 10.59
CA THR A 546 19.33 8.00 10.91
C THR A 546 20.20 7.66 9.70
N HIS A 547 21.39 7.12 9.94
CA HIS A 547 22.20 6.56 8.86
C HIS A 547 21.60 5.24 8.35
N PRO A 548 21.74 4.95 7.05
CA PRO A 548 21.26 3.70 6.47
C PRO A 548 21.96 2.48 7.08
N MET A 549 21.27 1.34 7.11
CA MET A 549 21.88 0.08 7.55
C MET A 549 21.64 -1.03 6.52
N ILE A 550 22.63 -1.94 6.42
CA ILE A 550 22.42 -3.23 5.77
C ILE A 550 21.79 -4.17 6.80
N SER A 551 20.59 -4.65 6.50
CA SER A 551 19.82 -5.55 7.34
C SER A 551 19.75 -6.94 6.71
N LYS A 552 19.55 -7.96 7.54
CA LYS A 552 19.24 -9.32 7.09
C LYS A 552 17.83 -9.64 7.53
N LEU A 553 17.05 -10.20 6.62
CA LEU A 553 15.78 -10.85 6.91
C LEU A 553 15.91 -12.32 6.53
N LYS A 554 15.20 -13.16 7.22
CA LYS A 554 15.20 -14.61 7.00
C LYS A 554 13.92 -15.03 6.33
N LEU A 555 13.90 -16.15 5.64
CA LEU A 555 12.66 -16.80 5.22
C LEU A 555 11.81 -17.15 6.45
N PHE A 556 10.50 -17.03 6.31
CA PHE A 556 9.53 -17.18 7.42
C PHE A 556 9.77 -18.42 8.30
N PHE A 557 10.08 -19.59 7.72
CA PHE A 557 10.33 -20.81 8.49
C PHE A 557 11.61 -20.72 9.34
N LYS A 558 12.60 -19.88 8.95
CA LYS A 558 13.80 -19.63 9.77
C LYS A 558 13.55 -18.68 10.93
N TRP A 559 12.40 -18.00 10.94
CA TRP A 559 11.89 -17.23 12.08
C TRP A 559 11.13 -18.12 13.07
N GLY A 560 10.90 -19.40 12.76
CA GLY A 560 10.06 -20.31 13.54
C GLY A 560 8.57 -20.22 13.20
N ILE A 561 8.21 -19.46 12.16
CA ILE A 561 6.83 -19.40 11.67
C ILE A 561 6.52 -20.71 10.96
N LYS A 562 5.49 -21.39 11.42
CA LYS A 562 4.94 -22.60 10.81
C LYS A 562 3.53 -22.31 10.34
N PHE A 563 3.23 -22.67 9.12
CA PHE A 563 1.87 -22.66 8.63
C PHE A 563 1.19 -23.98 9.05
N GLU A 564 -0.09 -23.87 9.32
CA GLU A 564 -0.91 -24.99 9.75
C GLU A 564 -2.02 -25.23 8.71
N GLU A 565 -3.19 -25.66 9.19
CA GLU A 565 -4.35 -25.85 8.34
C GLU A 565 -4.71 -24.55 7.58
N GLU A 566 -4.91 -24.69 6.29
CA GLU A 566 -5.27 -23.57 5.44
C GLU A 566 -6.61 -22.96 5.85
N TYR A 567 -6.68 -21.63 5.86
CA TYR A 567 -7.94 -20.93 6.03
C TYR A 567 -8.79 -21.09 4.77
N LYS A 568 -9.96 -21.68 4.92
CA LYS A 568 -10.88 -21.92 3.82
C LYS A 568 -12.16 -21.14 4.07
N LEU A 569 -12.58 -20.39 3.09
CA LEU A 569 -13.90 -19.80 3.05
C LEU A 569 -14.91 -20.89 2.65
N PRO A 570 -16.05 -20.98 3.34
CA PRO A 570 -17.09 -21.91 2.95
C PRO A 570 -17.71 -21.51 1.61
N ASP A 571 -18.05 -22.49 0.79
CA ASP A 571 -18.87 -22.25 -0.39
C ASP A 571 -20.24 -21.71 0.05
N LYS A 572 -20.64 -20.58 -0.49
CA LYS A 572 -21.96 -20.00 -0.28
C LYS A 572 -22.86 -20.37 -1.46
N THR A 573 -24.10 -20.77 -1.18
CA THR A 573 -25.09 -20.95 -2.23
C THR A 573 -25.47 -19.59 -2.82
N ALA A 574 -25.78 -19.56 -4.12
CA ALA A 574 -26.27 -18.35 -4.76
C ALA A 574 -27.56 -17.87 -4.07
N ARG A 575 -27.60 -16.59 -3.74
CA ARG A 575 -28.74 -15.93 -3.10
C ARG A 575 -29.44 -15.04 -4.11
N ALA A 576 -30.78 -14.96 -4.02
CA ALA A 576 -31.54 -14.04 -4.83
C ALA A 576 -31.30 -12.61 -4.39
N VAL A 577 -30.97 -11.74 -5.33
CA VAL A 577 -30.75 -10.31 -5.10
C VAL A 577 -32.06 -9.58 -5.29
N SER A 578 -32.44 -8.72 -4.34
CA SER A 578 -33.61 -7.85 -4.40
C SER A 578 -33.19 -6.47 -4.90
N TYR A 579 -34.01 -5.91 -5.80
CA TYR A 579 -33.70 -4.60 -6.38
C TYR A 579 -34.85 -3.64 -6.12
N LYS A 580 -34.53 -2.36 -5.89
CA LYS A 580 -35.54 -1.31 -5.81
C LYS A 580 -36.10 -1.02 -7.19
N GLU A 581 -37.42 -1.13 -7.30
CA GLU A 581 -38.15 -0.86 -8.55
C GLU A 581 -38.42 0.65 -8.68
N ARG A 582 -38.30 1.18 -9.91
CA ARG A 582 -38.53 2.60 -10.22
C ARG A 582 -39.91 3.10 -9.76
N ASP A 583 -40.95 2.36 -10.06
CA ASP A 583 -42.33 2.79 -9.78
C ASP A 583 -42.64 2.73 -8.28
N GLU A 584 -41.96 1.85 -7.54
CA GLU A 584 -42.01 1.84 -6.07
C GLU A 584 -41.33 3.06 -5.49
N LEU A 585 -40.12 3.36 -5.95
CA LEU A 585 -39.39 4.54 -5.52
C LEU A 585 -40.20 5.83 -5.74
N ILE A 586 -40.84 5.96 -6.90
CA ILE A 586 -41.69 7.13 -7.19
C ILE A 586 -42.89 7.18 -6.25
N ARG A 587 -43.55 6.06 -5.96
CA ARG A 587 -44.68 6.00 -5.00
C ARG A 587 -44.25 6.37 -3.60
N ASP A 588 -43.10 5.83 -3.12
CA ASP A 588 -42.60 6.10 -1.79
C ASP A 588 -42.25 7.60 -1.60
N VAL A 589 -41.68 8.23 -2.64
CA VAL A 589 -41.43 9.67 -2.68
C VAL A 589 -42.77 10.46 -2.66
N GLU A 590 -43.78 10.05 -3.42
CA GLU A 590 -45.09 10.71 -3.43
C GLU A 590 -45.81 10.59 -2.09
N VAL A 591 -45.73 9.43 -1.43
CA VAL A 591 -46.30 9.22 -0.09
C VAL A 591 -45.62 10.11 0.95
N LYS A 592 -44.29 10.20 0.92
CA LYS A 592 -43.51 10.99 1.90
C LYS A 592 -43.62 12.49 1.67
N TYR A 593 -43.70 12.91 0.39
CA TYR A 593 -43.79 14.30 -0.03
C TYR A 593 -45.03 14.55 -0.88
N PRO A 594 -46.23 14.50 -0.30
CA PRO A 594 -47.48 14.74 -1.04
C PRO A 594 -47.44 16.16 -1.61
N GLN A 595 -47.56 16.26 -2.94
CA GLN A 595 -47.70 17.57 -3.58
C GLN A 595 -49.08 18.15 -3.17
N LYS A 596 -49.09 19.31 -2.55
CA LYS A 596 -50.30 20.08 -2.38
C LYS A 596 -50.89 20.28 -3.79
N LYS A 597 -52.05 19.72 -4.08
CA LYS A 597 -52.80 20.09 -5.27
C LYS A 597 -52.93 21.61 -5.24
N LYS A 598 -52.33 22.30 -6.21
CA LYS A 598 -52.59 23.73 -6.33
C LYS A 598 -54.07 23.89 -6.46
N GLU A 599 -54.71 24.51 -5.49
CA GLU A 599 -56.08 25.05 -5.59
C GLU A 599 -56.08 26.18 -6.61
N ILE A 600 -56.01 25.84 -7.89
CA ILE A 600 -56.10 26.81 -8.99
C ILE A 600 -57.55 26.97 -9.41
N THR A 601 -58.47 26.19 -8.83
CA THR A 601 -59.89 26.19 -9.28
C THR A 601 -60.75 27.24 -8.62
N ILE A 602 -60.36 27.84 -7.51
CA ILE A 602 -61.22 28.79 -6.76
C ILE A 602 -61.06 30.24 -7.23
N GLU A 603 -59.86 30.68 -7.57
CA GLU A 603 -59.66 32.07 -8.05
C GLU A 603 -60.24 32.34 -9.45
N TYR A 604 -60.37 31.32 -10.33
CA TYR A 604 -60.95 31.50 -11.67
C TYR A 604 -62.50 31.61 -11.62
N GLU A 605 -63.18 30.94 -10.72
CA GLU A 605 -64.62 31.07 -10.56
C GLU A 605 -65.03 32.40 -9.87
N GLU A 606 -64.29 32.90 -8.91
CA GLU A 606 -64.52 34.22 -8.32
C GLU A 606 -64.25 35.40 -9.26
N LEU A 607 -63.21 35.29 -10.13
CA LEU A 607 -62.93 36.31 -11.13
C LEU A 607 -63.94 36.31 -12.29
N THR A 608 -64.54 35.16 -12.64
CA THR A 608 -65.59 35.11 -13.64
C THR A 608 -66.94 35.50 -13.07
N ALA A 609 -67.23 35.25 -11.80
CA ALA A 609 -68.42 35.77 -11.11
C ALA A 609 -68.43 37.26 -10.96
N LYS A 610 -67.30 37.88 -10.59
CA LYS A 610 -67.13 39.36 -10.53
C LYS A 610 -67.27 40.06 -11.88
N LYS A 611 -66.82 39.45 -12.98
CA LYS A 611 -67.01 40.00 -14.34
C LYS A 611 -68.44 39.92 -14.85
N LYS A 612 -69.25 38.99 -14.39
CA LYS A 612 -70.69 38.89 -14.74
C LYS A 612 -71.58 39.90 -13.98
N THR A 613 -71.14 40.40 -12.85
CA THR A 613 -71.89 41.39 -12.05
C THR A 613 -71.63 42.85 -12.50
N THR A 614 -70.52 43.13 -13.20
CA THR A 614 -70.17 44.48 -13.68
C THR A 614 -70.70 44.81 -15.08
N VAL A 615 -71.38 43.89 -15.71
CA VAL A 615 -71.99 44.09 -17.08
C VAL A 615 -73.53 44.19 -16.97
N LYS A 616 -74.11 44.31 -15.77
CA LYS A 616 -75.57 44.50 -15.54
C LYS A 616 -75.91 45.73 -14.71
N THR A 617 -75.17 46.80 -14.83
CA THR A 617 -75.60 48.14 -14.38
C THR A 617 -75.36 49.14 -15.49
#